data_5abeea2bc05bf4180c02ecb7374d1656
#
_entry.id   5abeea2bc05bf4180c02ecb7374d1656
#
_cell.length_a   1.000
_cell.length_b   1.000
_cell.length_c   1.000
_cell.angle_alpha   90.00
_cell.angle_beta   90.00
_cell.angle_gamma   90.00
#
_symmetry.space_group_name_H-M   'P 1'
#
loop_
_entity.id
_entity.type
_entity.pdbx_description
1 polymer ?
#
loop_
_entity_poly.entity_id
_entity_poly.type
_entity_poly.pdbx_seq_one_letter_code
_entity_poly.pdbx_strand_id
1 'polypeptide(L)'
;VGRLPVGGRPARFAGTEEKAMRKEEMLRYAAEAGADKAASVSVRDIPFDPSFRELCRQNACGQYGKSWMCPPHIGDIRELIARAQTYQNAVLYQIVRPLEDSFDFEGMMAAAHEINRISLHLRRMLRDAAPEALVLAAGACLLCERCTLPDGECRFPQLAAPSLEAYGVDVSRLCAACGLPYVNGANTATYFGAVLFNGEDEDA
;
A
#
# COMPACT_ATOMS: atom_id res chain seq x y z
N VAL A 1 18.37 12.49 -15.91
CA VAL A 1 17.86 11.70 -14.79
C VAL A 1 16.82 12.55 -14.07
N GLY A 2 15.56 12.50 -14.58
CA GLY A 2 14.46 13.27 -14.02
C GLY A 2 13.97 12.62 -12.73
N ARG A 3 14.10 13.31 -11.59
CA ARG A 3 13.38 12.97 -10.37
C ARG A 3 11.91 13.32 -10.59
N LEU A 4 11.00 12.40 -10.23
CA LEU A 4 9.60 12.78 -10.05
C LEU A 4 9.55 13.95 -9.07
N PRO A 5 8.77 15.00 -9.33
CA PRO A 5 8.51 16.00 -8.31
C PRO A 5 7.75 15.31 -7.18
N VAL A 6 8.45 15.08 -6.07
CA VAL A 6 7.85 14.64 -4.82
C VAL A 6 6.89 15.73 -4.41
N GLY A 7 5.59 15.44 -4.45
CA GLY A 7 4.45 16.31 -4.33
C GLY A 7 4.71 17.62 -3.61
N GLY A 8 4.61 18.74 -4.35
CA GLY A 8 4.54 20.06 -3.75
C GLY A 8 3.35 20.07 -2.78
N ARG A 9 3.54 20.69 -1.61
CA ARG A 9 2.45 20.92 -0.64
C ARG A 9 1.29 21.58 -1.40
N PRO A 10 0.07 20.99 -1.37
CA PRO A 10 -1.09 21.70 -1.87
C PRO A 10 -1.29 22.97 -1.02
N ALA A 11 -1.65 24.06 -1.70
CA ALA A 11 -2.01 25.30 -1.05
C ALA A 11 -3.14 25.02 -0.05
N ARG A 12 -2.97 25.45 1.22
CA ARG A 12 -4.01 25.39 2.24
C ARG A 12 -5.19 26.24 1.76
N PHE A 13 -6.28 25.60 1.37
CA PHE A 13 -7.58 26.26 1.25
C PHE A 13 -8.10 26.48 2.67
N ALA A 14 -8.28 27.76 3.03
CA ALA A 14 -8.87 28.16 4.29
C ALA A 14 -10.37 27.78 4.31
N GLY A 15 -10.82 27.06 5.36
CA GLY A 15 -12.20 27.15 5.82
C GLY A 15 -13.12 25.95 5.62
N THR A 16 -12.64 24.71 5.74
CA THR A 16 -13.48 23.60 6.25
C THR A 16 -12.73 22.99 7.43
N GLU A 17 -13.37 22.83 8.57
CA GLU A 17 -12.84 21.96 9.63
C GLU A 17 -12.64 20.59 8.97
N GLU A 18 -11.38 20.26 8.70
CA GLU A 18 -10.98 18.98 8.13
C GLU A 18 -11.27 17.95 9.22
N LYS A 19 -12.40 17.26 9.09
CA LYS A 19 -12.81 16.23 10.03
C LYS A 19 -11.72 15.17 10.04
N ALA A 20 -11.01 15.04 11.15
CA ALA A 20 -9.95 14.06 11.30
C ALA A 20 -10.50 12.66 11.01
N MET A 21 -9.81 11.89 10.17
CA MET A 21 -10.21 10.54 9.80
C MET A 21 -10.09 9.62 11.03
N ARG A 22 -11.16 8.88 11.35
CA ARG A 22 -11.16 7.92 12.47
C ARG A 22 -10.79 6.52 11.99
N LYS A 23 -10.20 5.72 12.90
CA LYS A 23 -9.80 4.32 12.64
C LYS A 23 -10.97 3.46 12.17
N GLU A 24 -12.15 3.60 12.82
CA GLU A 24 -13.36 2.85 12.48
C GLU A 24 -13.87 3.20 11.08
N GLU A 25 -13.76 4.46 10.72
CA GLU A 25 -14.14 4.93 9.38
C GLU A 25 -13.20 4.37 8.32
N MET A 26 -11.89 4.32 8.57
CA MET A 26 -10.92 3.72 7.67
C MET A 26 -11.11 2.20 7.54
N LEU A 27 -11.42 1.50 8.64
CA LEU A 27 -11.78 0.07 8.61
C LEU A 27 -13.03 -0.18 7.76
N ARG A 28 -14.03 0.69 7.86
CA ARG A 28 -15.23 0.63 7.02
C ARG A 28 -14.89 0.82 5.54
N TYR A 29 -14.06 1.81 5.21
CA TYR A 29 -13.60 2.00 3.82
C TYR A 29 -12.88 0.77 3.27
N ALA A 30 -12.04 0.11 4.08
CA ALA A 30 -11.37 -1.11 3.66
C ALA A 30 -12.38 -2.25 3.35
N ALA A 31 -13.38 -2.42 4.21
CA ALA A 31 -14.45 -3.41 4.00
C ALA A 31 -15.32 -3.07 2.77
N GLU A 32 -15.73 -1.82 2.61
CA GLU A 32 -16.50 -1.34 1.45
C GLU A 32 -15.72 -1.50 0.13
N ALA A 33 -14.40 -1.37 0.17
CA ALA A 33 -13.55 -1.60 -0.99
C ALA A 33 -13.40 -3.08 -1.37
N GLY A 34 -13.77 -4.00 -0.48
CA GLY A 34 -13.79 -5.45 -0.71
C GLY A 34 -12.71 -6.24 0.03
N ALA A 35 -12.09 -5.69 1.07
CA ALA A 35 -11.19 -6.46 1.93
C ALA A 35 -11.95 -7.52 2.75
N ASP A 36 -11.40 -8.73 2.87
CA ASP A 36 -12.00 -9.80 3.68
C ASP A 36 -11.80 -9.53 5.18
N LYS A 37 -10.64 -9.00 5.55
CA LYS A 37 -10.28 -8.62 6.92
C LYS A 37 -9.45 -7.35 6.91
N ALA A 38 -9.59 -6.57 7.98
CA ALA A 38 -8.78 -5.39 8.23
C ALA A 38 -8.54 -5.21 9.72
N ALA A 39 -7.41 -4.60 10.07
CA ALA A 39 -7.06 -4.26 11.44
C ALA A 39 -6.33 -2.91 11.49
N SER A 40 -6.62 -2.12 12.51
CA SER A 40 -5.92 -0.87 12.77
C SER A 40 -4.67 -1.11 13.60
N VAL A 41 -3.65 -0.29 13.35
CA VAL A 41 -2.37 -0.32 14.07
C VAL A 41 -1.79 1.10 14.14
N SER A 42 -1.05 1.41 15.21
CA SER A 42 -0.25 2.63 15.24
C SER A 42 0.93 2.50 14.26
N VAL A 43 1.23 3.56 13.52
CA VAL A 43 2.41 3.56 12.62
C VAL A 43 3.71 3.31 13.39
N ARG A 44 3.78 3.64 14.67
CA ARG A 44 4.93 3.36 15.56
C ARG A 44 5.19 1.86 15.72
N ASP A 45 4.17 1.02 15.56
CA ASP A 45 4.25 -0.42 15.72
C ASP A 45 4.47 -1.15 14.39
N ILE A 46 4.55 -0.41 13.28
CA ILE A 46 4.87 -0.98 11.97
C ILE A 46 6.36 -1.33 11.91
N PRO A 47 6.71 -2.60 11.67
CA PRO A 47 8.09 -3.03 11.52
C PRO A 47 8.66 -2.61 10.16
N PHE A 48 9.38 -1.50 10.14
CA PHE A 48 10.08 -1.04 8.94
C PHE A 48 11.51 -1.59 8.91
N ASP A 49 11.93 -2.13 7.77
CA ASP A 49 13.28 -2.64 7.54
C ASP A 49 13.84 -2.14 6.18
N PRO A 50 14.86 -1.28 6.19
CA PRO A 50 15.47 -0.79 4.95
C PRO A 50 16.19 -1.87 4.13
N SER A 51 16.47 -3.05 4.73
CA SER A 51 17.09 -4.17 4.00
C SER A 51 16.19 -4.74 2.89
N PHE A 52 14.88 -4.49 2.92
CA PHE A 52 13.96 -4.87 1.84
C PHE A 52 14.36 -4.29 0.48
N ARG A 53 15.09 -3.17 0.46
CA ARG A 53 15.64 -2.63 -0.79
C ARG A 53 16.60 -3.60 -1.46
N GLU A 54 17.35 -4.37 -0.69
CA GLU A 54 18.26 -5.37 -1.23
C GLU A 54 17.50 -6.55 -1.83
N LEU A 55 16.41 -6.98 -1.18
CA LEU A 55 15.51 -8.00 -1.74
C LEU A 55 14.90 -7.54 -3.08
N CYS A 56 14.50 -6.28 -3.17
CA CYS A 56 14.04 -5.72 -4.43
C CYS A 56 15.13 -5.75 -5.53
N ARG A 57 16.41 -5.50 -5.18
CA ARG A 57 17.52 -5.55 -6.14
C ARG A 57 17.78 -6.95 -6.70
N GLN A 58 17.50 -8.00 -5.92
CA GLN A 58 17.57 -9.39 -6.38
C GLN A 58 16.57 -9.68 -7.50
N ASN A 59 15.56 -8.81 -7.64
CA ASN A 59 14.57 -8.83 -8.73
C ASN A 59 13.82 -10.17 -8.90
N ALA A 60 13.59 -10.89 -7.79
CA ALA A 60 12.87 -12.17 -7.83
C ALA A 60 11.43 -12.02 -8.39
N CYS A 61 10.77 -10.87 -8.12
CA CYS A 61 9.45 -10.56 -8.68
C CYS A 61 9.50 -10.06 -10.14
N GLY A 62 10.68 -9.84 -10.73
CA GLY A 62 10.85 -9.39 -12.11
C GLY A 62 10.45 -7.92 -12.37
N GLN A 63 10.16 -7.11 -11.34
CA GLN A 63 9.62 -5.74 -11.47
C GLN A 63 10.62 -4.63 -11.16
N TYR A 64 11.83 -4.97 -10.72
CA TYR A 64 12.86 -3.97 -10.45
C TYR A 64 13.20 -3.17 -11.70
N GLY A 65 13.14 -1.85 -11.62
CA GLY A 65 13.41 -0.95 -12.75
C GLY A 65 12.32 -0.89 -13.83
N LYS A 66 11.17 -1.55 -13.64
CA LYS A 66 10.11 -1.63 -14.67
C LYS A 66 8.88 -0.78 -14.37
N SER A 67 8.79 -0.15 -13.20
CA SER A 67 7.65 0.66 -12.80
C SER A 67 8.10 1.88 -12.00
N TRP A 68 7.39 3.01 -12.15
CA TRP A 68 7.59 4.20 -11.34
C TRP A 68 7.34 3.95 -9.83
N MET A 69 6.53 2.93 -9.51
CA MET A 69 6.21 2.54 -8.13
C MET A 69 7.16 1.47 -7.58
N CYS A 70 8.17 1.07 -8.35
CA CYS A 70 9.19 0.10 -7.93
C CYS A 70 10.59 0.73 -7.86
N PRO A 71 11.50 0.18 -7.05
CA PRO A 71 12.88 0.58 -7.06
C PRO A 71 13.55 0.38 -8.44
N PRO A 72 14.52 1.20 -8.81
CA PRO A 72 15.07 2.35 -8.07
C PRO A 72 14.24 3.63 -8.21
N HIS A 73 13.23 3.66 -9.08
CA HIS A 73 12.54 4.87 -9.53
C HIS A 73 11.62 5.49 -8.47
N ILE A 74 11.10 4.69 -7.54
CA ILE A 74 10.26 5.18 -6.43
C ILE A 74 11.04 6.06 -5.44
N GLY A 75 12.37 5.96 -5.41
CA GLY A 75 13.22 6.74 -4.52
C GLY A 75 13.96 5.92 -3.47
N ASP A 76 14.63 6.61 -2.55
CA ASP A 76 15.41 6.00 -1.46
C ASP A 76 14.49 5.41 -0.40
N ILE A 77 14.80 4.19 0.08
CA ILE A 77 13.94 3.47 1.03
C ILE A 77 13.86 4.17 2.38
N ARG A 78 14.94 4.83 2.83
CA ARG A 78 14.95 5.52 4.12
C ARG A 78 14.09 6.78 4.06
N GLU A 79 14.07 7.49 2.92
CA GLU A 79 13.17 8.62 2.68
C GLU A 79 11.71 8.15 2.66
N LEU A 80 11.42 6.99 2.04
CA LEU A 80 10.09 6.41 2.00
C LEU A 80 9.62 5.96 3.38
N ILE A 81 10.48 5.30 4.16
CA ILE A 81 10.21 4.93 5.55
C ILE A 81 9.95 6.18 6.40
N ALA A 82 10.83 7.19 6.31
CA ALA A 82 10.66 8.43 7.04
C ALA A 82 9.33 9.11 6.70
N ARG A 83 8.92 9.10 5.42
CA ARG A 83 7.61 9.58 5.01
C ARG A 83 6.47 8.77 5.63
N ALA A 84 6.54 7.44 5.61
CA ALA A 84 5.53 6.60 6.24
C ALA A 84 5.42 6.88 7.74
N GLN A 85 6.52 7.12 8.41
CA GLN A 85 6.57 7.43 9.85
C GLN A 85 6.03 8.82 10.22
N THR A 86 5.70 9.68 9.25
CA THR A 86 4.99 10.94 9.54
C THR A 86 3.50 10.75 9.81
N TYR A 87 2.95 9.59 9.50
CA TYR A 87 1.56 9.24 9.80
C TYR A 87 1.43 8.71 11.23
N GLN A 88 0.22 8.80 11.77
CA GLN A 88 -0.09 8.34 13.14
C GLN A 88 -0.67 6.93 13.13
N ASN A 89 -1.59 6.67 12.23
CA ASN A 89 -2.41 5.48 12.18
C ASN A 89 -2.25 4.75 10.85
N ALA A 90 -2.46 3.44 10.88
CA ALA A 90 -2.60 2.63 9.68
C ALA A 90 -3.74 1.62 9.83
N VAL A 91 -4.32 1.23 8.71
CA VAL A 91 -5.18 0.06 8.56
C VAL A 91 -4.51 -0.90 7.61
N LEU A 92 -4.14 -2.08 8.12
CA LEU A 92 -3.73 -3.23 7.31
C LEU A 92 -4.98 -3.97 6.87
N TYR A 93 -5.11 -4.29 5.59
CA TYR A 93 -6.22 -5.08 5.06
C TYR A 93 -5.70 -6.24 4.22
N GLN A 94 -6.49 -7.32 4.13
CA GLN A 94 -6.14 -8.52 3.38
C GLN A 94 -7.30 -9.09 2.61
N ILE A 95 -6.96 -9.84 1.56
CA ILE A 95 -7.86 -10.80 0.91
C ILE A 95 -7.26 -12.20 1.01
N VAL A 96 -8.14 -13.20 1.05
CA VAL A 96 -7.78 -14.62 1.05
C VAL A 96 -8.54 -15.30 -0.09
N ARG A 97 -7.82 -15.92 -1.00
CA ARG A 97 -8.45 -16.61 -2.14
C ARG A 97 -8.03 -18.07 -2.18
N PRO A 98 -8.98 -18.99 -2.37
CA PRO A 98 -8.65 -20.39 -2.56
C PRO A 98 -7.88 -20.59 -3.87
N LEU A 99 -6.96 -21.53 -3.86
CA LEU A 99 -6.19 -22.00 -5.02
C LEU A 99 -6.53 -23.45 -5.29
N GLU A 100 -6.43 -23.92 -6.52
CA GLU A 100 -6.59 -25.34 -6.85
C GLU A 100 -5.51 -26.18 -6.15
N ASP A 101 -4.27 -25.68 -6.18
CA ASP A 101 -3.12 -26.25 -5.46
C ASP A 101 -2.03 -25.19 -5.24
N SER A 102 -0.87 -25.62 -4.72
CA SER A 102 0.28 -24.71 -4.48
C SER A 102 0.99 -24.21 -5.75
N PHE A 103 0.62 -24.70 -6.92
CA PHE A 103 1.16 -24.30 -8.24
C PHE A 103 0.13 -23.54 -9.09
N ASP A 104 -1.04 -23.25 -8.56
CA ASP A 104 -2.07 -22.46 -9.23
C ASP A 104 -1.63 -21.00 -9.43
N PHE A 105 -0.77 -20.81 -10.41
CA PHE A 105 -0.23 -19.49 -10.75
C PHE A 105 -1.33 -18.52 -11.24
N GLU A 106 -2.34 -19.02 -11.96
CA GLU A 106 -3.44 -18.20 -12.47
C GLU A 106 -4.30 -17.66 -11.32
N GLY A 107 -4.63 -18.50 -10.34
CA GLY A 107 -5.33 -18.10 -9.12
C GLY A 107 -4.53 -17.10 -8.29
N MET A 108 -3.22 -17.32 -8.12
CA MET A 108 -2.34 -16.35 -7.45
C MET A 108 -2.34 -14.99 -8.15
N MET A 109 -2.23 -14.97 -9.48
CA MET A 109 -2.24 -13.72 -10.25
C MET A 109 -3.61 -13.02 -10.20
N ALA A 110 -4.71 -13.78 -10.26
CA ALA A 110 -6.05 -13.22 -10.12
C ALA A 110 -6.23 -12.53 -8.75
N ALA A 111 -5.77 -13.16 -7.68
CA ALA A 111 -5.78 -12.59 -6.33
C ALA A 111 -4.88 -11.34 -6.21
N ALA A 112 -3.70 -11.35 -6.84
CA ALA A 112 -2.82 -10.18 -6.89
C ALA A 112 -3.46 -8.99 -7.62
N HIS A 113 -4.17 -9.26 -8.72
CA HIS A 113 -4.94 -8.23 -9.42
C HIS A 113 -6.11 -7.71 -8.59
N GLU A 114 -6.76 -8.57 -7.83
CA GLU A 114 -7.89 -8.20 -6.98
C GLU A 114 -7.47 -7.25 -5.86
N ILE A 115 -6.42 -7.57 -5.09
CA ILE A 115 -5.95 -6.67 -4.02
C ILE A 115 -5.50 -5.32 -4.58
N ASN A 116 -4.91 -5.28 -5.78
CA ASN A 116 -4.55 -4.03 -6.44
C ASN A 116 -5.80 -3.22 -6.85
N ARG A 117 -6.89 -3.87 -7.29
CA ARG A 117 -8.18 -3.19 -7.56
C ARG A 117 -8.80 -2.61 -6.30
N ILE A 118 -8.73 -3.33 -5.18
CA ILE A 118 -9.17 -2.85 -3.86
C ILE A 118 -8.37 -1.63 -3.43
N SER A 119 -7.04 -1.70 -3.53
CA SER A 119 -6.15 -0.58 -3.21
C SER A 119 -6.44 0.66 -4.07
N LEU A 120 -6.72 0.47 -5.37
CA LEU A 120 -7.12 1.54 -6.28
C LEU A 120 -8.49 2.11 -5.91
N HIS A 121 -9.45 1.27 -5.53
CA HIS A 121 -10.78 1.71 -5.10
C HIS A 121 -10.66 2.55 -3.82
N LEU A 122 -9.94 2.07 -2.81
CA LEU A 122 -9.63 2.81 -1.60
C LEU A 122 -9.01 4.18 -1.92
N ARG A 123 -8.02 4.22 -2.79
CA ARG A 123 -7.37 5.47 -3.17
C ARG A 123 -8.33 6.47 -3.82
N ARG A 124 -9.32 5.97 -4.58
CA ARG A 124 -10.37 6.82 -5.15
C ARG A 124 -11.35 7.33 -4.10
N MET A 125 -11.79 6.46 -3.19
CA MET A 125 -12.69 6.84 -2.09
C MET A 125 -12.04 7.88 -1.16
N LEU A 126 -10.75 7.70 -0.86
CA LEU A 126 -9.99 8.56 0.04
C LEU A 126 -9.54 9.88 -0.60
N ARG A 127 -9.69 10.04 -1.91
CA ARG A 127 -9.22 11.26 -2.60
C ARG A 127 -9.81 12.55 -2.01
N ASP A 128 -11.07 12.50 -1.60
CA ASP A 128 -11.79 13.65 -1.06
C ASP A 128 -11.92 13.57 0.47
N ALA A 129 -11.95 12.36 1.05
CA ALA A 129 -12.13 12.12 2.47
C ALA A 129 -10.82 12.19 3.29
N ALA A 130 -9.71 11.77 2.70
CA ALA A 130 -8.38 11.79 3.31
C ALA A 130 -7.31 11.92 2.22
N PRO A 131 -7.18 13.08 1.56
CA PRO A 131 -6.32 13.27 0.39
C PRO A 131 -4.83 13.01 0.68
N GLU A 132 -4.41 13.20 1.95
CA GLU A 132 -3.04 12.98 2.40
C GLU A 132 -2.74 11.51 2.74
N ALA A 133 -3.77 10.62 2.76
CA ALA A 133 -3.56 9.22 3.10
C ALA A 133 -2.64 8.52 2.10
N LEU A 134 -1.73 7.71 2.64
CA LEU A 134 -0.81 6.89 1.86
C LEU A 134 -1.36 5.47 1.70
N VAL A 135 -1.78 5.12 0.50
CA VAL A 135 -2.19 3.74 0.17
C VAL A 135 -0.99 2.96 -0.33
N LEU A 136 -0.71 1.83 0.31
CA LEU A 136 0.29 0.84 -0.07
C LEU A 136 -0.42 -0.43 -0.53
N ALA A 137 0.00 -0.97 -1.67
CA ALA A 137 -0.61 -2.13 -2.30
C ALA A 137 0.29 -3.38 -2.19
N ALA A 138 -0.05 -4.45 -2.89
CA ALA A 138 0.75 -5.65 -3.01
C ALA A 138 1.53 -5.66 -4.33
N GLY A 139 2.81 -6.01 -4.26
CA GLY A 139 3.64 -6.23 -5.44
C GLY A 139 3.82 -4.98 -6.32
N ALA A 140 3.84 -5.16 -7.64
CA ALA A 140 4.02 -4.06 -8.58
C ALA A 140 2.72 -3.28 -8.83
N CYS A 141 2.84 -2.03 -9.27
CA CYS A 141 1.72 -1.25 -9.76
C CYS A 141 1.14 -1.88 -11.05
N LEU A 142 -0.16 -2.19 -11.03
CA LEU A 142 -0.89 -2.84 -12.14
C LEU A 142 -1.92 -1.91 -12.81
N LEU A 143 -1.77 -0.58 -12.69
CA LEU A 143 -2.70 0.38 -13.30
C LEU A 143 -2.63 0.44 -14.82
N CYS A 144 -1.49 0.11 -15.39
CA CYS A 144 -1.25 0.13 -16.82
C CYS A 144 -0.82 -1.26 -17.27
N GLU A 145 -1.28 -1.70 -18.42
CA GLU A 145 -0.79 -2.91 -19.07
C GLU A 145 0.75 -2.86 -19.24
N ARG A 146 1.27 -1.68 -19.61
CA ARG A 146 2.69 -1.38 -19.65
C ARG A 146 2.96 -0.01 -19.03
N CYS A 147 3.91 0.04 -18.08
CA CYS A 147 4.37 1.30 -17.50
C CYS A 147 5.06 2.18 -18.56
N THR A 148 4.91 3.50 -18.41
CA THR A 148 5.57 4.49 -19.28
C THR A 148 7.08 4.59 -19.06
N LEU A 149 7.60 3.99 -18.02
CA LEU A 149 9.02 3.96 -17.74
C LEU A 149 9.78 3.18 -18.83
N PRO A 150 10.94 3.66 -19.34
CA PRO A 150 11.62 4.92 -19.00
C PRO A 150 11.20 6.12 -19.86
N ASP A 151 10.32 5.94 -20.84
CA ASP A 151 10.10 6.83 -21.97
C ASP A 151 9.21 8.04 -21.62
N GLY A 152 8.55 8.04 -20.46
CA GLY A 152 7.66 9.13 -20.07
C GLY A 152 7.27 9.10 -18.60
N GLU A 153 6.57 10.13 -18.13
CA GLU A 153 6.07 10.25 -16.77
C GLU A 153 4.92 9.24 -16.49
N CYS A 154 4.66 8.97 -15.21
CA CYS A 154 3.53 8.14 -14.81
C CYS A 154 2.21 8.74 -15.33
N ARG A 155 1.41 7.93 -16.03
CA ARG A 155 0.08 8.37 -16.54
C ARG A 155 -0.91 8.71 -15.42
N PHE A 156 -0.76 8.04 -14.28
CA PHE A 156 -1.74 8.12 -13.18
C PHE A 156 -1.03 8.31 -11.83
N PRO A 157 -0.23 9.39 -11.64
CA PRO A 157 0.58 9.57 -10.42
C PRO A 157 -0.30 9.66 -9.16
N GLN A 158 -1.54 10.14 -9.30
CA GLN A 158 -2.50 10.26 -8.20
C GLN A 158 -3.14 8.92 -7.79
N LEU A 159 -3.09 7.91 -8.66
CA LEU A 159 -3.71 6.60 -8.43
C LEU A 159 -2.70 5.47 -8.25
N ALA A 160 -1.48 5.66 -8.73
CA ALA A 160 -0.42 4.67 -8.62
C ALA A 160 -0.04 4.45 -7.15
N ALA A 161 -0.05 3.20 -6.71
CA ALA A 161 0.31 2.81 -5.37
C ALA A 161 1.57 1.93 -5.38
N PRO A 162 2.55 2.22 -4.52
CA PRO A 162 3.70 1.35 -4.29
C PRO A 162 3.31 0.17 -3.40
N SER A 163 4.16 -0.86 -3.36
CA SER A 163 3.96 -1.96 -2.44
C SER A 163 4.40 -1.62 -1.02
N LEU A 164 3.90 -2.41 -0.06
CA LEU A 164 4.33 -2.39 1.34
C LEU A 164 5.85 -2.57 1.45
N GLU A 165 6.41 -3.55 0.74
CA GLU A 165 7.85 -3.86 0.75
C GLU A 165 8.70 -2.73 0.12
N ALA A 166 8.17 -2.02 -0.87
CA ALA A 166 8.87 -0.86 -1.44
C ALA A 166 9.09 0.25 -0.39
N TYR A 167 8.22 0.32 0.61
CA TYR A 167 8.31 1.18 1.78
C TYR A 167 9.01 0.50 2.98
N GLY A 168 9.59 -0.68 2.79
CA GLY A 168 10.31 -1.39 3.83
C GLY A 168 9.44 -2.02 4.92
N VAL A 169 8.14 -2.20 4.67
CA VAL A 169 7.24 -2.83 5.63
C VAL A 169 7.44 -4.35 5.63
N ASP A 170 7.78 -4.91 6.79
CA ASP A 170 7.75 -6.36 7.01
C ASP A 170 6.31 -6.79 7.28
N VAL A 171 5.64 -7.26 6.22
CA VAL A 171 4.22 -7.62 6.26
C VAL A 171 3.96 -8.78 7.20
N SER A 172 4.87 -9.75 7.29
CA SER A 172 4.73 -10.92 8.17
C SER A 172 4.70 -10.50 9.65
N ARG A 173 5.64 -9.64 10.04
CA ARG A 173 5.69 -9.11 11.42
C ARG A 173 4.54 -8.14 11.70
N LEU A 174 4.14 -7.35 10.71
CA LEU A 174 2.98 -6.45 10.83
C LEU A 174 1.69 -7.24 11.04
N CYS A 175 1.48 -8.35 10.31
CA CYS A 175 0.35 -9.24 10.53
C CYS A 175 0.28 -9.76 11.97
N ALA A 176 1.43 -10.18 12.51
CA ALA A 176 1.50 -10.63 13.90
C ALA A 176 1.12 -9.51 14.89
N ALA A 177 1.58 -8.28 14.67
CA ALA A 177 1.22 -7.13 15.48
C ALA A 177 -0.28 -6.76 15.39
N CYS A 178 -0.91 -6.99 14.23
CA CYS A 178 -2.33 -6.72 13.99
C CYS A 178 -3.26 -7.88 14.38
N GLY A 179 -2.72 -9.04 14.79
CA GLY A 179 -3.53 -10.25 15.02
C GLY A 179 -4.17 -10.83 13.76
N LEU A 180 -3.64 -10.50 12.57
CA LEU A 180 -4.08 -11.08 11.30
C LEU A 180 -3.19 -12.26 10.92
N PRO A 181 -3.74 -13.37 10.42
CA PRO A 181 -2.93 -14.49 9.95
C PRO A 181 -2.25 -14.12 8.63
N TYR A 182 -0.91 -14.27 8.58
CA TYR A 182 -0.14 -14.09 7.35
C TYR A 182 -0.40 -15.21 6.34
N VAL A 183 -0.60 -16.44 6.83
CA VAL A 183 -0.98 -17.63 6.05
C VAL A 183 -2.36 -18.08 6.51
N ASN A 184 -3.30 -18.27 5.59
CA ASN A 184 -4.69 -18.59 5.88
C ASN A 184 -5.08 -20.04 5.53
N GLY A 185 -4.14 -20.96 5.60
CA GLY A 185 -4.34 -22.38 5.34
C GLY A 185 -3.71 -22.87 4.04
N ALA A 186 -3.80 -24.20 3.83
CA ALA A 186 -3.31 -24.82 2.61
C ALA A 186 -4.12 -24.34 1.39
N ASN A 187 -3.48 -24.27 0.23
CA ASN A 187 -4.10 -23.89 -1.03
C ASN A 187 -4.88 -22.57 -0.94
N THR A 188 -4.26 -21.56 -0.31
CA THR A 188 -4.78 -20.19 -0.28
C THR A 188 -3.70 -19.18 -0.68
N ALA A 189 -4.08 -18.18 -1.45
CA ALA A 189 -3.30 -16.96 -1.65
C ALA A 189 -3.82 -15.86 -0.72
N THR A 190 -2.92 -15.26 0.06
CA THR A 190 -3.23 -14.11 0.91
C THR A 190 -2.43 -12.91 0.43
N TYR A 191 -3.12 -11.81 0.13
CA TYR A 191 -2.50 -10.55 -0.26
C TYR A 191 -2.92 -9.44 0.69
N PHE A 192 -2.00 -8.49 0.91
CA PHE A 192 -2.16 -7.40 1.85
C PHE A 192 -2.00 -6.05 1.17
N GLY A 193 -2.68 -5.06 1.72
CA GLY A 193 -2.44 -3.66 1.46
C GLY A 193 -2.60 -2.88 2.77
N ALA A 194 -2.17 -1.62 2.78
CA ALA A 194 -2.36 -0.75 3.92
C ALA A 194 -2.72 0.67 3.51
N VAL A 195 -3.41 1.37 4.41
CA VAL A 195 -3.62 2.82 4.34
C VAL A 195 -3.02 3.44 5.59
N LEU A 196 -2.08 4.38 5.42
CA LEU A 196 -1.52 5.19 6.49
C LEU A 196 -2.17 6.57 6.46
N PHE A 197 -2.59 7.08 7.60
CA PHE A 197 -3.35 8.34 7.69
C PHE A 197 -3.12 9.03 9.03
N ASN A 198 -3.45 10.32 9.07
CA ASN A 198 -3.50 11.10 10.30
C ASN A 198 -4.96 11.25 10.71
N GLY A 199 -5.23 11.17 12.02
CA GLY A 199 -6.56 11.26 12.55
C GLY A 199 -6.58 11.16 14.07
N GLU A 200 -7.74 11.38 14.67
CA GLU A 200 -7.89 11.31 16.12
C GLU A 200 -7.88 9.86 16.60
N ASP A 201 -7.11 9.62 17.67
CA ASP A 201 -7.27 8.43 18.50
C ASP A 201 -8.40 8.68 19.50
N GLU A 202 -9.37 7.76 19.63
CA GLU A 202 -10.44 7.88 20.64
C GLU A 202 -9.91 7.75 22.08
N ASP A 203 -8.62 7.45 22.27
CA ASP A 203 -7.98 7.22 23.57
C ASP A 203 -7.02 8.37 24.00
N ALA A 204 -7.35 9.62 23.68
CA ALA A 204 -6.60 10.78 24.16
C ALA A 204 -7.40 11.59 25.19
#